data_6de0100843a9e3df48245473a4c7296d
#
_entry.id   6de0100843a9e3df48245473a4c7296d
#
_cell.length_a   1.000
_cell.length_b   1.000
_cell.length_c   1.000
_cell.angle_alpha   90.00
_cell.angle_beta   90.00
_cell.angle_gamma   90.00
#
_symmetry.space_group_name_H-M   'P 1'
#
loop_
_entity.id
_entity.type
_entity.pdbx_description
1 polymer ?
#
loop_
_entity_poly.entity_id
_entity_poly.type
_entity_poly.pdbx_seq_one_letter_code
_entity_poly.pdbx_strand_id
1 'polypeptide(L)'
;MPHEESLSPRSAVSRRHFAAIGAATLAAAHGLQGQSQGAEASGGSPLKPGITLLFQGDSITDAGRSREEAGEANSQPALGNGYAWLAASQLLVDRPGDGIKIFNRGISGNKVPDLDGRWQAECVDLKPNVLSILIGVNDIWRTFDRGEKGTAEIYEEGYHALIKKTKAALPDTTLVICEPFVLKCGAVTDAWFPKFDGYRAAAKRVAEQAGAIFVPFQTMFDEASKIAPPERWAGDGVHPSADGAALMAHTWRRVVDGGGV
;
A
#
# COMPACT_ATOMS: atom_id res chain seq x y z
N MET A 1 -46.82 -8.04 -25.17
CA MET A 1 -45.56 -7.75 -25.89
C MET A 1 -44.58 -7.22 -24.84
N PRO A 2 -43.61 -8.00 -24.37
CA PRO A 2 -42.59 -7.49 -23.47
C PRO A 2 -41.45 -6.86 -24.29
N HIS A 3 -40.99 -5.69 -23.84
CA HIS A 3 -39.82 -5.00 -24.38
C HIS A 3 -38.56 -5.75 -23.92
N GLU A 4 -37.75 -6.22 -24.86
CA GLU A 4 -36.39 -6.67 -24.64
C GLU A 4 -35.48 -5.45 -24.41
N GLU A 5 -34.97 -5.26 -23.20
CA GLU A 5 -33.87 -4.36 -22.96
C GLU A 5 -32.55 -5.03 -23.42
N SER A 6 -31.96 -4.41 -24.43
CA SER A 6 -30.67 -4.75 -25.00
C SER A 6 -29.58 -4.40 -23.99
N LEU A 7 -29.02 -5.42 -23.37
CA LEU A 7 -27.77 -5.28 -22.54
C LEU A 7 -26.58 -5.02 -23.48
N SER A 8 -26.01 -3.83 -23.37
CA SER A 8 -24.75 -3.46 -24.02
C SER A 8 -23.60 -4.33 -23.47
N PRO A 9 -22.69 -4.87 -24.30
CA PRO A 9 -21.61 -5.72 -23.83
C PRO A 9 -20.59 -4.89 -23.05
N ARG A 10 -20.35 -5.28 -21.78
CA ARG A 10 -19.22 -4.78 -20.98
C ARG A 10 -17.93 -5.15 -21.70
N SER A 11 -17.14 -4.15 -22.07
CA SER A 11 -15.82 -4.38 -22.67
C SER A 11 -14.91 -5.10 -21.67
N ALA A 12 -14.63 -6.36 -21.92
CA ALA A 12 -13.70 -7.15 -21.14
C ALA A 12 -12.28 -6.63 -21.38
N VAL A 13 -11.66 -6.07 -20.36
CA VAL A 13 -10.23 -5.74 -20.37
C VAL A 13 -9.44 -7.05 -20.43
N SER A 14 -8.70 -7.26 -21.52
CA SER A 14 -7.97 -8.50 -21.76
C SER A 14 -6.83 -8.70 -20.74
N ARG A 15 -6.58 -9.94 -20.32
CA ARG A 15 -5.44 -10.35 -19.47
C ARG A 15 -4.08 -9.83 -19.95
N ARG A 16 -3.95 -9.58 -21.25
CA ARG A 16 -2.72 -9.02 -21.86
C ARG A 16 -2.44 -7.59 -21.43
N HIS A 17 -3.46 -6.79 -21.11
CA HIS A 17 -3.28 -5.40 -20.64
C HIS A 17 -2.80 -5.33 -19.19
N PHE A 18 -3.23 -6.27 -18.32
CA PHE A 18 -2.74 -6.34 -16.94
C PHE A 18 -1.23 -6.66 -16.86
N ALA A 19 -0.75 -7.55 -17.74
CA ALA A 19 0.69 -7.86 -17.80
C ALA A 19 1.53 -6.66 -18.27
N ALA A 20 0.98 -5.82 -19.17
CA ALA A 20 1.66 -4.63 -19.66
C ALA A 20 1.80 -3.53 -18.60
N ILE A 21 0.78 -3.32 -17.76
CA ILE A 21 0.83 -2.33 -16.67
C ILE A 21 1.95 -2.70 -15.67
N GLY A 22 2.05 -3.98 -15.33
CA GLY A 22 3.09 -4.45 -14.42
C GLY A 22 4.51 -4.31 -14.98
N ALA A 23 4.71 -4.45 -16.29
CA ALA A 23 6.01 -4.32 -16.93
C ALA A 23 6.46 -2.86 -17.06
N ALA A 24 5.54 -1.93 -17.34
CA ALA A 24 5.86 -0.51 -17.50
C ALA A 24 6.34 0.13 -16.19
N THR A 25 5.77 -0.24 -15.05
CA THR A 25 6.20 0.26 -13.74
C THR A 25 7.61 -0.18 -13.35
N LEU A 26 8.06 -1.35 -13.80
CA LEU A 26 9.44 -1.81 -13.59
C LEU A 26 10.44 -1.13 -14.53
N ALA A 27 10.05 -0.82 -15.77
CA ALA A 27 10.94 -0.13 -16.71
C ALA A 27 11.23 1.32 -16.28
N ALA A 28 10.27 2.02 -15.68
CA ALA A 28 10.49 3.37 -15.14
C ALA A 28 11.45 3.40 -13.94
N ALA A 29 11.52 2.32 -13.15
CA ALA A 29 12.48 2.18 -12.06
C ALA A 29 13.92 1.90 -12.53
N HIS A 30 14.11 1.40 -13.75
CA HIS A 30 15.44 1.09 -14.31
C HIS A 30 16.01 2.20 -15.21
N GLY A 31 15.20 3.19 -15.60
CA GLY A 31 15.60 4.27 -16.52
C GLY A 31 16.38 5.42 -15.87
N LEU A 32 16.55 5.45 -14.56
CA LEU A 32 17.34 6.44 -13.81
C LEU A 32 18.65 5.83 -13.29
N GLN A 33 19.47 5.28 -14.18
CA GLN A 33 20.88 4.96 -13.87
C GLN A 33 21.73 6.23 -13.89
N GLY A 34 21.52 7.09 -12.92
CA GLY A 34 22.55 7.97 -12.39
C GLY A 34 23.29 7.21 -11.31
N GLN A 35 24.60 7.04 -11.45
CA GLN A 35 25.49 6.29 -10.57
C GLN A 35 25.28 6.66 -9.09
N SER A 36 24.51 5.88 -8.38
CA SER A 36 24.66 5.70 -6.94
C SER A 36 25.00 4.22 -6.74
N GLN A 37 26.20 3.95 -6.25
CA GLN A 37 26.56 2.64 -5.69
C GLN A 37 25.67 2.42 -4.45
N GLY A 38 24.42 2.06 -4.68
CA GLY A 38 23.52 1.50 -3.70
C GLY A 38 23.79 0.00 -3.69
N ALA A 39 24.09 -0.56 -2.54
CA ALA A 39 24.32 -1.96 -2.31
C ALA A 39 23.30 -2.80 -3.10
N GLU A 40 23.76 -3.65 -3.99
CA GLU A 40 22.97 -4.70 -4.60
C GLU A 40 22.38 -5.53 -3.46
N ALA A 41 21.09 -5.42 -3.23
CA ALA A 41 20.36 -6.32 -2.36
C ALA A 41 20.38 -7.70 -3.01
N SER A 42 21.44 -8.46 -2.76
CA SER A 42 21.54 -9.90 -3.03
C SER A 42 20.63 -10.66 -2.05
N GLY A 43 19.36 -10.31 -1.99
CA GLY A 43 18.43 -10.92 -1.08
C GLY A 43 17.22 -11.46 -1.83
N GLY A 44 17.02 -12.77 -1.80
CA GLY A 44 15.73 -13.36 -2.18
C GLY A 44 14.59 -12.73 -1.37
N SER A 45 13.32 -13.04 -1.73
CA SER A 45 12.13 -12.56 -1.05
C SER A 45 12.27 -12.51 0.48
N PRO A 46 11.89 -11.42 1.15
CA PRO A 46 11.85 -11.36 2.61
C PRO A 46 10.76 -12.25 3.23
N LEU A 47 9.82 -12.72 2.42
CA LEU A 47 8.73 -13.58 2.84
C LEU A 47 9.23 -15.02 2.96
N LYS A 48 9.90 -15.36 4.06
CA LYS A 48 10.42 -16.69 4.35
C LYS A 48 9.36 -17.57 5.03
N PRO A 49 9.51 -18.91 5.05
CA PRO A 49 8.67 -19.77 5.87
C PRO A 49 8.66 -19.36 7.35
N GLY A 50 7.50 -19.44 7.99
CA GLY A 50 7.30 -19.17 9.43
C GLY A 50 7.26 -17.70 9.82
N ILE A 51 7.34 -16.75 8.89
CA ILE A 51 7.34 -15.33 9.22
C ILE A 51 5.99 -14.80 9.70
N THR A 52 6.06 -13.69 10.41
CA THR A 52 4.91 -12.80 10.66
C THR A 52 5.01 -11.59 9.73
N LEU A 53 3.99 -11.42 8.87
CA LEU A 53 3.77 -10.26 8.03
C LEU A 53 2.70 -9.37 8.65
N LEU A 54 2.99 -8.08 8.81
CA LEU A 54 2.05 -7.10 9.35
C LEU A 54 1.80 -5.99 8.35
N PHE A 55 0.52 -5.75 8.03
CA PHE A 55 0.06 -4.57 7.31
C PHE A 55 -0.40 -3.50 8.29
N GLN A 56 0.15 -2.29 8.18
CA GLN A 56 -0.20 -1.09 8.95
C GLN A 56 -0.64 0.03 8.02
N GLY A 57 -1.51 0.90 8.52
CA GLY A 57 -1.98 2.03 7.73
C GLY A 57 -3.31 2.60 8.21
N ASP A 58 -3.99 3.24 7.27
CA ASP A 58 -5.28 3.92 7.43
C ASP A 58 -6.46 3.10 6.87
N SER A 59 -7.50 3.79 6.36
CA SER A 59 -8.70 3.18 5.79
C SER A 59 -8.43 2.30 4.56
N ILE A 60 -7.40 2.60 3.78
CA ILE A 60 -7.04 1.83 2.59
C ILE A 60 -6.52 0.44 3.01
N THR A 61 -5.80 0.37 4.12
CA THR A 61 -5.31 -0.89 4.69
C THR A 61 -6.37 -1.57 5.55
N ASP A 62 -7.14 -0.82 6.37
CA ASP A 62 -8.27 -1.30 7.17
C ASP A 62 -9.28 -2.06 6.31
N ALA A 63 -9.79 -1.41 5.28
CA ALA A 63 -10.72 -1.97 4.30
C ALA A 63 -11.86 -2.79 4.93
N GLY A 64 -12.42 -2.32 6.05
CA GLY A 64 -13.54 -2.97 6.75
C GLY A 64 -13.16 -4.25 7.50
N ARG A 65 -11.91 -4.38 7.96
CA ARG A 65 -11.50 -5.53 8.77
C ARG A 65 -12.26 -5.61 10.11
N SER A 66 -12.47 -6.83 10.59
CA SER A 66 -12.93 -7.07 11.96
C SER A 66 -11.82 -6.76 12.97
N ARG A 67 -12.12 -5.87 13.92
CA ARG A 67 -11.19 -5.59 15.02
C ARG A 67 -11.32 -6.59 16.16
N GLU A 68 -12.46 -7.23 16.28
CA GLU A 68 -12.73 -8.28 17.27
C GLU A 68 -11.86 -9.52 16.97
N GLU A 69 -11.64 -9.81 15.69
CA GLU A 69 -10.78 -10.90 15.24
C GLU A 69 -9.32 -10.49 15.01
N ALA A 70 -8.93 -9.32 15.46
CA ALA A 70 -7.60 -8.79 15.18
C ALA A 70 -6.44 -9.71 15.61
N GLY A 71 -6.67 -10.61 16.59
CA GLY A 71 -5.71 -11.63 17.03
C GLY A 71 -5.56 -12.82 16.09
N GLU A 72 -6.50 -13.02 15.16
CA GLU A 72 -6.58 -14.19 14.29
C GLU A 72 -5.73 -13.97 13.02
N ALA A 73 -4.58 -14.63 12.97
CA ALA A 73 -3.74 -14.60 11.78
C ALA A 73 -4.44 -15.27 10.59
N ASN A 74 -4.29 -14.71 9.39
CA ASN A 74 -4.79 -15.28 8.15
C ASN A 74 -6.34 -15.34 8.04
N SER A 75 -7.07 -14.81 9.03
CA SER A 75 -8.52 -14.72 8.98
C SER A 75 -8.95 -13.64 8.00
N GLN A 76 -9.84 -13.99 7.05
CA GLN A 76 -10.32 -13.00 6.08
C GLN A 76 -11.04 -11.83 6.76
N PRO A 77 -11.94 -12.02 7.76
CA PRO A 77 -12.53 -10.90 8.45
C PRO A 77 -11.49 -9.99 9.14
N ALA A 78 -10.43 -10.57 9.75
CA ALA A 78 -9.36 -9.81 10.37
C ALA A 78 -8.46 -9.08 9.36
N LEU A 79 -8.37 -9.57 8.13
CA LEU A 79 -7.57 -8.98 7.05
C LEU A 79 -8.34 -7.95 6.21
N GLY A 80 -9.69 -7.93 6.31
CA GLY A 80 -10.56 -7.00 5.59
C GLY A 80 -10.86 -7.44 4.16
N ASN A 81 -11.23 -6.46 3.31
CA ASN A 81 -11.67 -6.70 1.94
C ASN A 81 -10.81 -5.96 0.90
N GLY A 82 -9.68 -5.38 1.31
CA GLY A 82 -8.81 -4.57 0.47
C GLY A 82 -7.56 -5.31 -0.03
N TYR A 83 -6.57 -4.50 -0.44
CA TYR A 83 -5.33 -5.02 -1.01
C TYR A 83 -4.55 -5.94 -0.05
N ALA A 84 -4.60 -5.69 1.25
CA ALA A 84 -3.90 -6.50 2.26
C ALA A 84 -4.44 -7.93 2.27
N TRP A 85 -5.78 -8.10 2.25
CA TRP A 85 -6.40 -9.42 2.12
C TRP A 85 -6.07 -10.09 0.79
N LEU A 86 -6.17 -9.35 -0.33
CA LEU A 86 -5.91 -9.93 -1.65
C LEU A 86 -4.46 -10.38 -1.81
N ALA A 87 -3.49 -9.60 -1.29
CA ALA A 87 -2.09 -10.00 -1.25
C ALA A 87 -1.85 -11.22 -0.35
N ALA A 88 -2.49 -11.22 0.84
CA ALA A 88 -2.40 -12.32 1.79
C ALA A 88 -2.97 -13.62 1.23
N SER A 89 -4.18 -13.57 0.66
CA SER A 89 -4.85 -14.76 0.12
C SER A 89 -4.04 -15.42 -0.99
N GLN A 90 -3.47 -14.62 -1.90
CA GLN A 90 -2.62 -15.14 -2.95
C GLN A 90 -1.32 -15.73 -2.39
N LEU A 91 -0.68 -15.08 -1.40
CA LEU A 91 0.53 -15.59 -0.76
C LEU A 91 0.29 -16.93 -0.08
N LEU A 92 -0.84 -17.08 0.62
CA LEU A 92 -1.21 -18.32 1.31
C LEU A 92 -1.52 -19.45 0.33
N VAL A 93 -2.08 -19.14 -0.84
CA VAL A 93 -2.32 -20.12 -1.93
C VAL A 93 -1.00 -20.58 -2.55
N ASP A 94 -0.08 -19.65 -2.80
CA ASP A 94 1.19 -19.97 -3.44
C ASP A 94 2.15 -20.73 -2.49
N ARG A 95 1.98 -20.55 -1.17
CA ARG A 95 2.87 -21.10 -0.13
C ARG A 95 2.11 -21.75 1.03
N PRO A 96 1.28 -22.77 0.79
CA PRO A 96 0.38 -23.33 1.79
C PRO A 96 1.11 -24.05 2.94
N GLY A 97 2.36 -24.47 2.72
CA GLY A 97 3.18 -25.17 3.71
C GLY A 97 4.11 -24.28 4.54
N ASP A 98 4.21 -22.98 4.23
CA ASP A 98 5.23 -22.11 4.82
C ASP A 98 4.90 -21.62 6.25
N GLY A 99 3.69 -21.81 6.75
CA GLY A 99 3.30 -21.38 8.10
C GLY A 99 3.35 -19.86 8.31
N ILE A 100 3.18 -19.08 7.26
CA ILE A 100 3.18 -17.61 7.30
C ILE A 100 1.98 -17.11 8.10
N LYS A 101 2.20 -16.18 9.03
CA LYS A 101 1.16 -15.48 9.79
C LYS A 101 1.02 -14.07 9.29
N ILE A 102 -0.19 -13.67 8.88
CA ILE A 102 -0.47 -12.37 8.30
C ILE A 102 -1.51 -11.65 9.14
N PHE A 103 -1.21 -10.39 9.50
CA PHE A 103 -2.09 -9.53 10.27
C PHE A 103 -2.32 -8.22 9.55
N ASN A 104 -3.52 -7.66 9.70
CA ASN A 104 -3.87 -6.31 9.30
C ASN A 104 -4.22 -5.49 10.54
N ARG A 105 -3.53 -4.35 10.71
CA ARG A 105 -3.71 -3.40 11.80
C ARG A 105 -4.01 -1.99 11.28
N GLY A 106 -4.49 -1.87 10.05
CA GLY A 106 -5.01 -0.61 9.51
C GLY A 106 -6.18 -0.08 10.35
N ILE A 107 -6.26 1.23 10.53
CA ILE A 107 -7.39 1.91 11.20
C ILE A 107 -7.79 3.12 10.37
N SER A 108 -9.04 3.13 9.93
CA SER A 108 -9.61 4.21 9.12
C SER A 108 -9.39 5.59 9.73
N GLY A 109 -8.94 6.54 8.91
CA GLY A 109 -8.70 7.92 9.32
C GLY A 109 -7.34 8.18 9.96
N ASN A 110 -6.53 7.15 10.24
CA ASN A 110 -5.23 7.34 10.87
C ASN A 110 -4.26 8.16 10.01
N LYS A 111 -3.46 8.94 10.71
CA LYS A 111 -2.28 9.69 10.27
C LYS A 111 -1.03 9.11 10.92
N VAL A 112 0.16 9.60 10.55
CA VAL A 112 1.42 9.15 11.18
C VAL A 112 1.41 9.28 12.71
N PRO A 113 0.94 10.39 13.33
CA PRO A 113 0.85 10.48 14.79
C PRO A 113 -0.10 9.46 15.43
N ASP A 114 -1.18 9.09 14.73
CA ASP A 114 -2.13 8.09 15.24
C ASP A 114 -1.52 6.68 15.22
N LEU A 115 -0.66 6.38 14.22
CA LEU A 115 0.14 5.15 14.22
C LEU A 115 1.09 5.12 15.42
N ASP A 116 1.82 6.20 15.67
CA ASP A 116 2.77 6.28 16.80
C ASP A 116 2.08 6.05 18.15
N GLY A 117 0.89 6.63 18.34
CA GLY A 117 0.10 6.48 19.56
C GLY A 117 -0.32 5.05 19.90
N ARG A 118 -0.40 4.14 18.90
CA ARG A 118 -0.78 2.73 19.10
C ARG A 118 0.34 1.74 18.73
N TRP A 119 1.53 2.25 18.43
CA TRP A 119 2.60 1.47 17.81
C TRP A 119 3.11 0.31 18.66
N GLN A 120 3.17 0.48 19.98
CA GLN A 120 3.64 -0.58 20.86
C GLN A 120 2.76 -1.83 20.74
N ALA A 121 1.48 -1.72 21.01
CA ALA A 121 0.55 -2.84 21.02
C ALA A 121 0.24 -3.39 19.62
N GLU A 122 0.15 -2.49 18.61
CA GLU A 122 -0.34 -2.85 17.29
C GLU A 122 0.79 -3.14 16.28
N CYS A 123 2.06 -3.02 16.71
CA CYS A 123 3.22 -3.33 15.87
C CYS A 123 4.34 -4.03 16.66
N VAL A 124 4.91 -3.37 17.69
CA VAL A 124 6.10 -3.87 18.36
C VAL A 124 5.84 -5.21 19.07
N ASP A 125 4.72 -5.33 19.75
CA ASP A 125 4.37 -6.55 20.50
C ASP A 125 4.06 -7.74 19.58
N LEU A 126 3.68 -7.49 18.32
CA LEU A 126 3.47 -8.53 17.30
C LEU A 126 4.78 -9.05 16.71
N LYS A 127 5.88 -8.35 16.89
CA LYS A 127 7.24 -8.72 16.43
C LYS A 127 7.27 -9.17 14.97
N PRO A 128 6.75 -8.37 14.01
CA PRO A 128 6.71 -8.76 12.62
C PRO A 128 8.11 -8.94 12.04
N ASN A 129 8.29 -9.96 11.21
CA ASN A 129 9.50 -10.14 10.40
C ASN A 129 9.46 -9.21 9.16
N VAL A 130 8.26 -8.96 8.65
CA VAL A 130 8.01 -8.02 7.55
C VAL A 130 6.89 -7.07 7.97
N LEU A 131 7.16 -5.78 7.91
CA LEU A 131 6.22 -4.71 8.25
C LEU A 131 5.95 -3.84 7.04
N SER A 132 4.72 -3.87 6.54
CA SER A 132 4.25 -3.05 5.41
C SER A 132 3.41 -1.88 5.92
N ILE A 133 3.78 -0.65 5.56
CA ILE A 133 3.12 0.56 6.02
C ILE A 133 2.63 1.37 4.81
N LEU A 134 1.32 1.66 4.76
CA LEU A 134 0.70 2.59 3.83
C LEU A 134 -0.01 3.69 4.64
N ILE A 135 0.55 4.89 4.64
CA ILE A 135 0.05 6.03 5.41
C ILE A 135 0.38 7.35 4.71
N GLY A 136 -0.41 8.41 4.93
CA GLY A 136 -0.11 9.75 4.45
C GLY A 136 -1.27 10.48 3.80
N VAL A 137 -2.28 9.76 3.27
CA VAL A 137 -3.42 10.42 2.62
C VAL A 137 -4.24 11.25 3.61
N ASN A 138 -4.42 10.78 4.85
CA ASN A 138 -5.15 11.54 5.87
C ASN A 138 -4.33 12.70 6.43
N ASP A 139 -3.00 12.62 6.42
CA ASP A 139 -2.12 13.70 6.87
C ASP A 139 -2.34 14.97 6.04
N ILE A 140 -2.62 14.84 4.74
CA ILE A 140 -3.01 15.97 3.91
C ILE A 140 -4.52 16.20 3.88
N TRP A 141 -5.35 15.15 3.79
CA TRP A 141 -6.80 15.32 3.65
C TRP A 141 -7.40 16.15 4.77
N ARG A 142 -6.96 15.92 6.01
CA ARG A 142 -7.47 16.65 7.19
C ARG A 142 -7.11 18.14 7.16
N THR A 143 -6.15 18.55 6.33
CA THR A 143 -5.90 19.99 6.11
C THR A 143 -6.99 20.64 5.27
N PHE A 144 -7.67 19.88 4.39
CA PHE A 144 -8.74 20.38 3.53
C PHE A 144 -10.12 20.31 4.19
N ASP A 145 -10.44 19.19 4.83
CA ASP A 145 -11.80 18.96 5.37
C ASP A 145 -12.00 19.41 6.80
N ARG A 146 -10.92 19.52 7.59
CA ARG A 146 -10.97 19.87 9.02
C ARG A 146 -10.12 21.08 9.38
N GLY A 147 -9.40 21.65 8.45
CA GLY A 147 -8.49 22.78 8.72
C GLY A 147 -7.34 22.41 9.67
N GLU A 148 -6.99 21.14 9.77
CA GLU A 148 -5.87 20.70 10.59
C GLU A 148 -4.54 21.22 9.99
N LYS A 149 -3.56 21.49 10.86
CA LYS A 149 -2.23 21.88 10.42
C LYS A 149 -1.46 20.62 10.01
N GLY A 150 -1.00 20.60 8.77
CA GLY A 150 -0.19 19.48 8.23
C GLY A 150 0.59 19.95 7.01
N THR A 151 1.85 19.54 6.96
CA THR A 151 2.72 19.74 5.78
C THR A 151 3.47 18.45 5.49
N ALA A 152 4.06 18.36 4.31
CA ALA A 152 4.87 17.21 3.94
C ALA A 152 6.09 17.05 4.86
N GLU A 153 6.64 18.16 5.38
CA GLU A 153 7.77 18.17 6.30
C GLU A 153 7.37 17.58 7.67
N ILE A 154 6.22 17.98 8.23
CA ILE A 154 5.70 17.43 9.50
C ILE A 154 5.42 15.94 9.35
N TYR A 155 4.82 15.53 8.24
CA TYR A 155 4.58 14.12 7.90
C TYR A 155 5.90 13.34 7.83
N GLU A 156 6.90 13.86 7.12
CA GLU A 156 8.21 13.24 6.96
C GLU A 156 8.93 13.09 8.30
N GLU A 157 8.97 14.15 9.11
CA GLU A 157 9.59 14.13 10.44
C GLU A 157 8.95 13.10 11.35
N GLY A 158 7.61 13.08 11.43
CA GLY A 158 6.87 12.10 12.21
C GLY A 158 7.09 10.66 11.72
N TYR A 159 7.13 10.48 10.40
CA TYR A 159 7.35 9.16 9.83
C TYR A 159 8.77 8.66 10.08
N HIS A 160 9.79 9.52 9.96
CA HIS A 160 11.18 9.18 10.34
C HIS A 160 11.29 8.79 11.82
N ALA A 161 10.61 9.52 12.71
CA ALA A 161 10.60 9.19 14.14
C ALA A 161 9.97 7.82 14.39
N LEU A 162 8.85 7.51 13.73
CA LEU A 162 8.18 6.21 13.80
C LEU A 162 9.09 5.07 13.33
N ILE A 163 9.76 5.24 12.18
CA ILE A 163 10.70 4.25 11.63
C ILE A 163 11.91 4.07 12.53
N LYS A 164 12.47 5.14 13.09
CA LYS A 164 13.57 5.08 14.04
C LYS A 164 13.19 4.27 15.29
N LYS A 165 12.01 4.53 15.86
CA LYS A 165 11.42 3.78 16.99
C LYS A 165 11.24 2.30 16.63
N THR A 166 10.74 2.01 15.43
CA THR A 166 10.59 0.65 14.94
C THR A 166 11.91 -0.09 14.86
N LYS A 167 12.92 0.49 14.23
CA LYS A 167 14.25 -0.13 14.11
C LYS A 167 14.94 -0.35 15.45
N ALA A 168 14.73 0.55 16.42
CA ALA A 168 15.27 0.38 17.77
C ALA A 168 14.63 -0.81 18.50
N ALA A 169 13.33 -1.03 18.32
CA ALA A 169 12.59 -2.12 18.96
C ALA A 169 12.68 -3.45 18.19
N LEU A 170 12.77 -3.38 16.87
CA LEU A 170 12.69 -4.51 15.93
C LEU A 170 13.80 -4.40 14.86
N PRO A 171 15.08 -4.58 15.24
CA PRO A 171 16.21 -4.33 14.33
C PRO A 171 16.23 -5.23 13.10
N ASP A 172 15.70 -6.45 13.20
CA ASP A 172 15.72 -7.46 12.14
C ASP A 172 14.48 -7.42 11.24
N THR A 173 13.52 -6.51 11.51
CA THR A 173 12.31 -6.39 10.72
C THR A 173 12.60 -5.78 9.35
N THR A 174 12.21 -6.47 8.29
CA THR A 174 12.20 -5.91 6.93
C THR A 174 11.07 -4.91 6.82
N LEU A 175 11.41 -3.66 6.47
CA LEU A 175 10.45 -2.59 6.26
C LEU A 175 10.01 -2.53 4.82
N VAL A 176 8.70 -2.40 4.60
CA VAL A 176 8.07 -2.11 3.31
C VAL A 176 7.28 -0.83 3.46
N ILE A 177 7.68 0.22 2.77
CA ILE A 177 6.98 1.51 2.76
C ILE A 177 6.26 1.65 1.43
N CYS A 178 4.93 1.76 1.51
CA CYS A 178 4.09 1.95 0.35
C CYS A 178 3.89 3.45 0.09
N GLU A 179 4.01 3.84 -1.17
CA GLU A 179 3.77 5.20 -1.61
C GLU A 179 2.31 5.59 -1.34
N PRO A 180 2.03 6.69 -0.62
CA PRO A 180 0.67 7.23 -0.56
C PRO A 180 0.24 7.67 -1.96
N PHE A 181 -1.05 7.52 -2.26
CA PHE A 181 -1.60 7.83 -3.58
C PHE A 181 -2.94 8.54 -3.48
N VAL A 182 -3.26 9.28 -4.52
CA VAL A 182 -4.59 9.83 -4.80
C VAL A 182 -4.81 9.85 -6.32
N LEU A 183 -6.06 9.70 -6.74
CA LEU A 183 -6.47 9.81 -8.13
C LEU A 183 -7.33 11.06 -8.31
N LYS A 184 -7.10 11.79 -9.39
CA LYS A 184 -7.78 13.07 -9.66
C LYS A 184 -9.24 12.84 -10.10
N CYS A 185 -10.07 12.44 -9.13
CA CYS A 185 -11.51 12.25 -9.27
C CYS A 185 -12.19 12.30 -7.90
N GLY A 186 -13.50 12.31 -7.83
CA GLY A 186 -14.28 12.29 -6.62
C GLY A 186 -13.94 13.44 -5.66
N ALA A 187 -13.42 13.12 -4.49
CA ALA A 187 -13.02 14.09 -3.46
C ALA A 187 -11.66 14.77 -3.75
N VAL A 188 -10.87 14.21 -4.67
CA VAL A 188 -9.53 14.71 -4.99
C VAL A 188 -9.60 15.73 -6.12
N THR A 189 -9.40 16.99 -5.77
CA THR A 189 -9.46 18.14 -6.68
C THR A 189 -8.05 18.66 -7.01
N ASP A 190 -7.96 19.64 -7.91
CA ASP A 190 -6.71 20.34 -8.23
C ASP A 190 -6.03 20.97 -7.01
N ALA A 191 -6.80 21.30 -5.96
CA ALA A 191 -6.25 21.86 -4.73
C ALA A 191 -5.30 20.92 -3.97
N TRP A 192 -5.36 19.63 -4.24
CA TRP A 192 -4.45 18.65 -3.65
C TRP A 192 -3.04 18.75 -4.22
N PHE A 193 -2.93 19.21 -5.47
CA PHE A 193 -1.66 19.29 -6.20
C PHE A 193 -1.11 20.74 -6.21
N PRO A 194 0.19 20.95 -6.11
CA PRO A 194 1.27 19.97 -5.99
C PRO A 194 1.55 19.49 -4.55
N LYS A 195 0.71 19.87 -3.56
CA LYS A 195 0.98 19.57 -2.14
C LYS A 195 1.17 18.08 -1.89
N PHE A 196 0.31 17.24 -2.49
CA PHE A 196 0.37 15.79 -2.32
C PHE A 196 1.68 15.19 -2.83
N ASP A 197 2.27 15.76 -3.87
CA ASP A 197 3.57 15.32 -4.38
C ASP A 197 4.68 15.43 -3.33
N GLY A 198 4.57 16.42 -2.41
CA GLY A 198 5.46 16.53 -1.26
C GLY A 198 5.38 15.34 -0.32
N TYR A 199 4.18 14.82 -0.05
CA TYR A 199 3.97 13.63 0.81
C TYR A 199 4.50 12.36 0.15
N ARG A 200 4.30 12.20 -1.15
CA ARG A 200 4.87 11.09 -1.94
C ARG A 200 6.40 11.09 -1.88
N ALA A 201 6.99 12.26 -2.14
CA ALA A 201 8.44 12.44 -2.09
C ALA A 201 9.00 12.18 -0.67
N ALA A 202 8.29 12.63 0.37
CA ALA A 202 8.64 12.36 1.76
C ALA A 202 8.63 10.86 2.09
N ALA A 203 7.56 10.13 1.72
CA ALA A 203 7.49 8.69 1.93
C ALA A 203 8.64 7.95 1.23
N LYS A 204 9.02 8.38 0.02
CA LYS A 204 10.16 7.82 -0.71
C LYS A 204 11.47 8.06 0.03
N ARG A 205 11.74 9.30 0.50
CA ARG A 205 12.95 9.61 1.28
C ARG A 205 13.01 8.80 2.57
N VAL A 206 11.88 8.65 3.27
CA VAL A 206 11.79 7.79 4.47
C VAL A 206 12.18 6.35 4.14
N ALA A 207 11.68 5.81 3.03
CA ALA A 207 12.01 4.45 2.59
C ALA A 207 13.50 4.31 2.28
N GLU A 208 14.06 5.23 1.51
CA GLU A 208 15.48 5.24 1.11
C GLU A 208 16.40 5.30 2.33
N GLN A 209 16.15 6.23 3.27
CA GLN A 209 16.94 6.38 4.48
C GLN A 209 16.80 5.19 5.45
N ALA A 210 15.65 4.54 5.42
CA ALA A 210 15.40 3.33 6.21
C ALA A 210 16.02 2.07 5.58
N GLY A 211 16.43 2.08 4.31
CA GLY A 211 16.75 0.88 3.56
C GLY A 211 15.54 -0.03 3.37
N ALA A 212 14.34 0.55 3.28
CA ALA A 212 13.10 -0.17 3.14
C ALA A 212 12.80 -0.50 1.67
N ILE A 213 12.05 -1.56 1.45
CA ILE A 213 11.44 -1.84 0.15
C ILE A 213 10.37 -0.77 -0.11
N PHE A 214 10.43 -0.11 -1.26
CA PHE A 214 9.45 0.91 -1.64
C PHE A 214 8.45 0.36 -2.65
N VAL A 215 7.15 0.44 -2.34
CA VAL A 215 6.07 0.00 -3.24
C VAL A 215 5.42 1.23 -3.90
N PRO A 216 5.59 1.46 -5.21
CA PRO A 216 5.22 2.70 -5.89
C PRO A 216 3.74 2.71 -6.31
N PHE A 217 2.81 2.82 -5.37
CA PHE A 217 1.37 2.75 -5.67
C PHE A 217 0.85 3.91 -6.53
N GLN A 218 1.34 5.15 -6.31
CA GLN A 218 0.91 6.26 -7.16
C GLN A 218 1.36 6.05 -8.60
N THR A 219 2.63 5.69 -8.80
CA THR A 219 3.15 5.40 -10.15
C THR A 219 2.35 4.30 -10.84
N MET A 220 1.99 3.25 -10.12
CA MET A 220 1.12 2.19 -10.62
C MET A 220 -0.26 2.72 -11.06
N PHE A 221 -0.89 3.57 -10.25
CA PHE A 221 -2.19 4.14 -10.60
C PHE A 221 -2.11 5.17 -11.73
N ASP A 222 -1.01 5.92 -11.82
CA ASP A 222 -0.77 6.83 -12.94
C ASP A 222 -0.72 6.06 -14.28
N GLU A 223 -0.07 4.90 -14.31
CA GLU A 223 -0.05 4.03 -15.47
C GLU A 223 -1.42 3.38 -15.75
N ALA A 224 -2.10 2.91 -14.72
CA ALA A 224 -3.42 2.33 -14.85
C ALA A 224 -4.47 3.34 -15.37
N SER A 225 -4.33 4.61 -14.98
CA SER A 225 -5.22 5.69 -15.40
C SER A 225 -5.06 6.08 -16.87
N LYS A 226 -3.99 5.67 -17.53
CA LYS A 226 -3.85 5.79 -19.00
C LYS A 226 -4.70 4.76 -19.76
N ILE A 227 -5.11 3.68 -19.10
CA ILE A 227 -5.86 2.56 -19.70
C ILE A 227 -7.35 2.67 -19.40
N ALA A 228 -7.71 3.09 -18.19
CA ALA A 228 -9.09 3.27 -17.76
C ALA A 228 -9.19 4.50 -16.84
N PRO A 229 -10.35 5.20 -16.82
CA PRO A 229 -10.48 6.43 -16.04
C PRO A 229 -10.22 6.20 -14.55
N PRO A 230 -9.73 7.24 -13.83
CA PRO A 230 -9.38 7.15 -12.40
C PRO A 230 -10.49 6.56 -11.52
N GLU A 231 -11.74 6.89 -11.80
CA GLU A 231 -12.94 6.44 -11.07
C GLU A 231 -13.09 4.92 -11.07
N ARG A 232 -12.54 4.24 -12.07
CA ARG A 232 -12.52 2.77 -12.11
C ARG A 232 -11.67 2.19 -10.96
N TRP A 233 -10.59 2.88 -10.63
CA TRP A 233 -9.59 2.40 -9.67
C TRP A 233 -9.88 2.85 -8.24
N ALA A 234 -10.37 4.11 -8.08
CA ALA A 234 -10.81 4.66 -6.81
C ALA A 234 -11.88 5.72 -7.08
N GLY A 235 -13.15 5.39 -6.87
CA GLY A 235 -14.27 6.24 -7.27
C GLY A 235 -14.34 7.59 -6.55
N ASP A 236 -13.82 7.67 -5.34
CA ASP A 236 -13.68 8.92 -4.57
C ASP A 236 -12.28 9.56 -4.69
N GLY A 237 -11.41 8.94 -5.45
CA GLY A 237 -10.02 9.37 -5.63
C GLY A 237 -9.04 8.89 -4.56
N VAL A 238 -9.51 8.22 -3.49
CA VAL A 238 -8.70 7.79 -2.34
C VAL A 238 -8.84 6.31 -2.04
N HIS A 239 -10.09 5.83 -1.92
CA HIS A 239 -10.34 4.45 -1.52
C HIS A 239 -10.43 3.54 -2.76
N PRO A 240 -9.57 2.53 -2.87
CA PRO A 240 -9.55 1.65 -4.02
C PRO A 240 -10.87 0.90 -4.19
N SER A 241 -11.33 0.81 -5.43
CA SER A 241 -12.34 -0.16 -5.83
C SER A 241 -11.81 -1.60 -5.71
N ALA A 242 -12.63 -2.59 -5.97
CA ALA A 242 -12.18 -3.99 -6.04
C ALA A 242 -11.05 -4.17 -7.07
N ASP A 243 -11.17 -3.51 -8.25
CA ASP A 243 -10.14 -3.56 -9.28
C ASP A 243 -8.85 -2.84 -8.84
N GLY A 244 -9.00 -1.67 -8.18
CA GLY A 244 -7.87 -0.92 -7.63
C GLY A 244 -7.16 -1.69 -6.52
N ALA A 245 -7.88 -2.31 -5.61
CA ALA A 245 -7.32 -3.15 -4.55
C ALA A 245 -6.59 -4.38 -5.11
N ALA A 246 -7.14 -5.01 -6.15
CA ALA A 246 -6.49 -6.13 -6.82
C ALA A 246 -5.17 -5.71 -7.50
N LEU A 247 -5.17 -4.54 -8.15
CA LEU A 247 -3.97 -3.97 -8.76
C LEU A 247 -2.89 -3.63 -7.72
N MET A 248 -3.29 -3.06 -6.58
CA MET A 248 -2.39 -2.81 -5.44
C MET A 248 -1.79 -4.11 -4.90
N ALA A 249 -2.60 -5.14 -4.67
CA ALA A 249 -2.15 -6.43 -4.17
C ALA A 249 -1.14 -7.08 -5.12
N HIS A 250 -1.42 -7.05 -6.43
CA HIS A 250 -0.51 -7.55 -7.46
C HIS A 250 0.82 -6.79 -7.45
N THR A 251 0.77 -5.45 -7.39
CA THR A 251 1.98 -4.62 -7.37
C THR A 251 2.80 -4.87 -6.10
N TRP A 252 2.14 -4.92 -4.94
CA TRP A 252 2.81 -5.21 -3.67
C TRP A 252 3.52 -6.57 -3.72
N ARG A 253 2.84 -7.61 -4.19
CA ARG A 253 3.40 -8.95 -4.34
C ARG A 253 4.62 -8.99 -5.25
N ARG A 254 4.55 -8.33 -6.41
CA ARG A 254 5.68 -8.26 -7.35
C ARG A 254 6.90 -7.57 -6.77
N VAL A 255 6.70 -6.48 -6.03
CA VAL A 255 7.79 -5.70 -5.45
C VAL A 255 8.40 -6.39 -4.24
N VAL A 256 7.57 -6.96 -3.35
CA VAL A 256 8.04 -7.49 -2.06
C VAL A 256 8.47 -8.94 -2.16
N ASP A 257 7.74 -9.76 -2.91
CA ASP A 257 8.01 -11.20 -3.01
C ASP A 257 8.90 -11.56 -4.21
N GLY A 258 9.06 -10.64 -5.15
CA GLY A 258 9.72 -10.95 -6.42
C GLY A 258 8.91 -11.94 -7.27
N GLY A 259 7.64 -12.12 -6.93
CA GLY A 259 6.74 -13.05 -7.60
C GLY A 259 6.47 -12.63 -9.03
N GLY A 260 7.22 -13.23 -9.95
CA GLY A 260 6.80 -13.33 -11.33
C GLY A 260 5.53 -14.17 -11.40
N VAL A 261 4.51 -13.65 -12.09
CA VAL A 261 3.38 -14.48 -12.56
C VAL A 261 3.87 -15.27 -13.75
#